data_c4a010f95ddb4b680dcb8af95c538689
#
_entry.id   c4a010f95ddb4b680dcb8af95c538689
#
_cell.length_a   1.000
_cell.length_b   1.000
_cell.length_c   1.000
_cell.angle_alpha   90.00
_cell.angle_beta   90.00
_cell.angle_gamma   90.00
#
_symmetry.space_group_name_H-M   'P 1'
#
loop_
_entity.id
_entity.type
_entity.pdbx_description
1 polymer ?
#
loop_
_entity_poly.entity_id
_entity_poly.type
_entity_poly.pdbx_seq_one_letter_code
_entity_poly.pdbx_strand_id
1 'polypeptide(L)'
;MTMMMRRLSRRYAITGAAGLAALALLRVPTRAAPPRPAHLSAQDEAELARIQTYLNDIKTLQARFQQFSGEGGTAAGTIYLQRPGKMRIVYDDPTPILIIADGREVYYWDKKLQELSQINVDETPAWFLLRPEIKLSGDVTVTGFEHAPGALRIAMTQTKNPDQGSLSLVMSERPLELRQWTVIDAQQKPITVALEDPHFGAQLNPNLFIWTEQRSTSGRGK
;
A
#
# COMPACT_ATOMS: atom_id res chain seq x y z
N MET A 1 -21.37 51.66 -48.95
CA MET A 1 -21.74 51.34 -50.32
C MET A 1 -22.41 49.99 -50.29
N THR A 2 -23.69 50.01 -50.24
CA THR A 2 -24.72 49.34 -51.03
C THR A 2 -24.98 47.89 -50.55
N MET A 3 -25.98 47.66 -49.70
CA MET A 3 -27.37 47.39 -50.05
C MET A 3 -27.54 46.07 -50.85
N MET A 4 -28.20 45.05 -50.29
CA MET A 4 -29.53 44.70 -50.77
C MET A 4 -30.15 43.50 -50.00
N MET A 5 -31.22 43.75 -49.38
CA MET A 5 -32.37 42.94 -48.94
C MET A 5 -32.91 41.98 -50.01
N ARG A 6 -33.40 40.82 -49.54
CA ARG A 6 -34.71 40.20 -49.96
C ARG A 6 -34.97 38.99 -49.06
N ARG A 7 -35.87 38.99 -48.19
CA ARG A 7 -37.32 38.77 -48.08
C ARG A 7 -37.88 37.42 -48.57
N LEU A 8 -38.56 36.75 -47.57
CA LEU A 8 -39.82 35.99 -47.61
C LEU A 8 -39.74 34.57 -48.24
N SER A 9 -40.25 33.57 -47.56
CA SER A 9 -41.61 33.25 -47.14
C SER A 9 -41.65 31.91 -46.35
N ARG A 10 -42.33 31.86 -45.22
CA ARG A 10 -43.64 31.26 -44.86
C ARG A 10 -43.78 29.71 -45.01
N ARG A 11 -44.10 29.13 -43.85
CA ARG A 11 -45.02 28.02 -43.55
C ARG A 11 -44.50 26.60 -43.82
N TYR A 12 -44.37 25.77 -42.76
CA TYR A 12 -45.43 24.91 -42.22
C TYR A 12 -45.09 24.42 -40.82
N ALA A 13 -46.08 24.52 -39.95
CA ALA A 13 -46.09 23.89 -38.64
C ALA A 13 -46.38 22.39 -38.80
N ILE A 14 -45.61 21.53 -38.15
CA ILE A 14 -46.06 20.18 -37.77
C ILE A 14 -45.59 19.95 -36.35
N THR A 15 -46.56 19.91 -35.46
CA THR A 15 -46.49 19.40 -34.09
C THR A 15 -46.02 17.95 -34.06
N GLY A 16 -44.94 17.68 -33.38
CA GLY A 16 -44.51 16.33 -33.04
C GLY A 16 -43.89 16.37 -31.65
N ALA A 17 -44.71 16.17 -30.60
CA ALA A 17 -44.27 15.95 -29.25
C ALA A 17 -43.62 14.54 -29.16
N ALA A 18 -42.30 14.45 -29.24
CA ALA A 18 -41.57 13.24 -28.90
C ALA A 18 -40.94 13.45 -27.51
N GLY A 19 -41.58 12.84 -26.51
CA GLY A 19 -41.10 12.83 -25.14
C GLY A 19 -39.74 12.10 -25.06
N LEU A 20 -38.67 12.85 -24.79
CA LEU A 20 -37.39 12.33 -24.34
C LEU A 20 -37.57 11.90 -22.89
N ALA A 21 -37.92 10.61 -22.69
CA ALA A 21 -37.74 9.95 -21.39
C ALA A 21 -36.24 9.85 -21.13
N ALA A 22 -35.69 10.82 -20.38
CA ALA A 22 -34.35 10.73 -19.81
C ALA A 22 -34.38 9.59 -18.80
N LEU A 23 -33.92 8.39 -19.19
CA LEU A 23 -33.53 7.35 -18.25
C LEU A 23 -32.32 7.87 -17.48
N ALA A 24 -32.56 8.44 -16.30
CA ALA A 24 -31.54 8.66 -15.30
C ALA A 24 -31.07 7.28 -14.86
N LEU A 25 -29.97 6.81 -15.46
CA LEU A 25 -29.21 5.66 -14.96
C LEU A 25 -28.69 6.04 -13.58
N LEU A 26 -29.44 5.71 -12.54
CA LEU A 26 -29.01 5.69 -11.16
C LEU A 26 -27.81 4.74 -11.12
N ARG A 27 -26.60 5.30 -11.13
CA ARG A 27 -25.39 4.54 -10.80
C ARG A 27 -25.50 4.15 -9.33
N VAL A 28 -26.06 2.98 -9.08
CA VAL A 28 -25.98 2.34 -7.78
C VAL A 28 -24.48 2.08 -7.56
N PRO A 29 -23.89 2.61 -6.48
CA PRO A 29 -22.51 2.29 -6.17
C PRO A 29 -22.43 0.77 -5.96
N THR A 30 -21.77 0.08 -6.87
CA THR A 30 -21.52 -1.36 -6.75
C THR A 30 -20.57 -1.52 -5.59
N ARG A 31 -21.09 -1.94 -4.44
CA ARG A 31 -20.26 -2.33 -3.30
C ARG A 31 -19.45 -3.52 -3.74
N ALA A 32 -18.13 -3.46 -3.57
CA ALA A 32 -17.25 -4.59 -3.89
C ALA A 32 -17.75 -5.86 -3.18
N ALA A 33 -17.72 -6.97 -3.89
CA ALA A 33 -18.10 -8.26 -3.30
C ALA A 33 -17.11 -8.58 -2.15
N PRO A 34 -17.59 -9.21 -1.06
CA PRO A 34 -16.68 -9.60 0.02
C PRO A 34 -15.59 -10.53 -0.51
N PRO A 35 -14.36 -10.41 0.00
CA PRO A 35 -13.26 -11.26 -0.43
C PRO A 35 -13.59 -12.72 -0.13
N ARG A 36 -13.18 -13.61 -1.03
CA ARG A 36 -13.35 -15.06 -0.83
C ARG A 36 -12.22 -15.58 0.05
N PRO A 37 -12.52 -16.14 1.23
CA PRO A 37 -11.50 -16.79 2.05
C PRO A 37 -10.87 -17.97 1.33
N ALA A 38 -9.59 -18.24 1.59
CA ALA A 38 -8.94 -19.45 1.15
C ALA A 38 -9.58 -20.68 1.82
N HIS A 39 -9.60 -21.80 1.10
CA HIS A 39 -9.93 -23.09 1.68
C HIS A 39 -8.69 -23.62 2.40
N LEU A 40 -8.69 -23.56 3.72
CA LEU A 40 -7.59 -23.98 4.57
C LEU A 40 -7.83 -25.38 5.12
N SER A 41 -6.83 -26.23 5.07
CA SER A 41 -6.81 -27.48 5.82
C SER A 41 -6.52 -27.21 7.30
N ALA A 42 -6.75 -28.17 8.17
CA ALA A 42 -6.38 -28.06 9.58
C ALA A 42 -4.87 -27.83 9.78
N GLN A 43 -4.04 -28.33 8.86
CA GLN A 43 -2.60 -28.07 8.86
C GLN A 43 -2.31 -26.61 8.51
N ASP A 44 -2.97 -26.05 7.49
CA ASP A 44 -2.80 -24.66 7.10
C ASP A 44 -3.22 -23.69 8.21
N GLU A 45 -4.31 -23.99 8.91
CA GLU A 45 -4.77 -23.21 10.06
C GLU A 45 -3.73 -23.22 11.20
N ALA A 46 -3.12 -24.38 11.49
CA ALA A 46 -2.05 -24.48 12.48
C ALA A 46 -0.80 -23.69 12.06
N GLU A 47 -0.43 -23.74 10.77
CA GLU A 47 0.69 -22.96 10.24
C GLU A 47 0.40 -21.45 10.28
N LEU A 48 -0.80 -21.03 9.95
CA LEU A 48 -1.21 -19.61 10.06
C LEU A 48 -1.17 -19.11 11.50
N ALA A 49 -1.60 -19.93 12.47
CA ALA A 49 -1.50 -19.60 13.89
C ALA A 49 -0.02 -19.43 14.33
N ARG A 50 0.87 -20.33 13.86
CA ARG A 50 2.32 -20.25 14.10
C ARG A 50 2.92 -18.98 13.49
N ILE A 51 2.54 -18.66 12.26
CA ILE A 51 2.99 -17.44 11.57
C ILE A 51 2.49 -16.20 12.30
N GLN A 52 1.23 -16.17 12.70
CA GLN A 52 0.67 -15.05 13.46
C GLN A 52 1.43 -14.82 14.78
N THR A 53 1.76 -15.87 15.51
CA THR A 53 2.56 -15.80 16.72
C THR A 53 3.93 -15.21 16.41
N TYR A 54 4.64 -15.74 15.41
CA TYR A 54 5.93 -15.24 14.96
C TYR A 54 5.89 -13.75 14.59
N LEU A 55 4.91 -13.35 13.79
CA LEU A 55 4.76 -11.94 13.39
C LEU A 55 4.50 -11.01 14.59
N ASN A 56 3.80 -11.49 15.61
CA ASN A 56 3.54 -10.73 16.86
C ASN A 56 4.77 -10.66 17.76
N ASP A 57 5.69 -11.59 17.66
CA ASP A 57 6.95 -11.58 18.42
C ASP A 57 7.96 -10.58 17.84
N ILE A 58 7.80 -10.17 16.58
CA ILE A 58 8.62 -9.10 15.98
C ILE A 58 8.27 -7.78 16.66
N LYS A 59 9.13 -7.30 17.57
CA LYS A 59 9.00 -5.96 18.19
C LYS A 59 9.84 -4.93 17.46
N THR A 60 11.05 -5.33 17.06
CA THR A 60 11.98 -4.49 16.30
C THR A 60 12.60 -5.31 15.16
N LEU A 61 12.95 -4.62 14.09
CA LEU A 61 13.63 -5.18 12.93
C LEU A 61 14.57 -4.12 12.36
N GLN A 62 15.78 -4.53 12.04
CA GLN A 62 16.68 -3.80 11.15
C GLN A 62 17.12 -4.75 10.04
N ALA A 63 17.01 -4.32 8.79
CA ALA A 63 17.40 -5.12 7.64
C ALA A 63 17.86 -4.24 6.48
N ARG A 64 18.70 -4.78 5.64
CA ARG A 64 18.80 -4.31 4.26
C ARG A 64 17.58 -4.83 3.50
N PHE A 65 17.21 -4.15 2.44
CA PHE A 65 16.12 -4.60 1.57
C PHE A 65 16.39 -4.30 0.11
N GLN A 66 15.79 -5.10 -0.76
CA GLN A 66 15.60 -4.81 -2.16
C GLN A 66 14.11 -4.63 -2.44
N GLN A 67 13.78 -3.61 -3.21
CA GLN A 67 12.44 -3.32 -3.65
C GLN A 67 12.33 -3.48 -5.16
N PHE A 68 11.25 -4.10 -5.60
CA PHE A 68 10.90 -4.28 -7.01
C PHE A 68 9.51 -3.70 -7.25
N SER A 69 9.36 -2.86 -8.26
CA SER A 69 8.06 -2.36 -8.73
C SER A 69 7.59 -3.12 -9.97
N GLY A 70 6.29 -3.20 -10.19
CA GLY A 70 5.69 -3.89 -11.33
C GLY A 70 6.10 -3.33 -12.71
N GLU A 71 6.67 -2.12 -12.75
CA GLU A 71 7.15 -1.46 -13.96
C GLU A 71 8.66 -1.72 -14.21
N GLY A 72 9.26 -2.66 -13.48
CA GLY A 72 10.68 -3.03 -13.61
C GLY A 72 11.64 -2.12 -12.85
N GLY A 73 11.15 -1.17 -12.07
CA GLY A 73 11.98 -0.34 -11.19
C GLY A 73 12.52 -1.15 -10.02
N THR A 74 13.79 -0.91 -9.67
CA THR A 74 14.45 -1.49 -8.51
C THR A 74 15.00 -0.40 -7.61
N ALA A 75 14.95 -0.63 -6.30
CA ALA A 75 15.57 0.22 -5.30
C ALA A 75 16.08 -0.64 -4.16
N ALA A 76 17.08 -0.15 -3.43
CA ALA A 76 17.60 -0.81 -2.25
C ALA A 76 17.69 0.19 -1.10
N GLY A 77 17.87 -0.30 0.12
CA GLY A 77 18.00 0.57 1.27
C GLY A 77 18.06 -0.18 2.58
N THR A 78 17.82 0.56 3.67
CA THR A 78 17.75 0.01 5.02
C THR A 78 16.38 0.32 5.61
N ILE A 79 15.75 -0.70 6.18
CA ILE A 79 14.51 -0.59 6.94
C ILE A 79 14.78 -0.77 8.43
N TYR A 80 14.17 0.09 9.22
CA TYR A 80 14.08 0.00 10.68
C TYR A 80 12.61 -0.02 11.05
N LEU A 81 12.20 -0.97 11.86
CA LEU A 81 10.84 -1.10 12.34
C LEU A 81 10.85 -1.28 13.86
N GLN A 82 9.98 -0.55 14.53
CA GLN A 82 9.73 -0.69 15.96
C GLN A 82 8.23 -0.64 16.21
N ARG A 83 7.65 -1.77 16.53
CA ARG A 83 6.21 -1.87 16.82
C ARG A 83 5.88 -1.43 18.24
N PRO A 84 4.69 -0.80 18.41
CA PRO A 84 3.74 -0.45 17.37
C PRO A 84 4.08 0.85 16.63
N GLY A 85 3.63 0.95 15.38
CA GLY A 85 3.48 2.20 14.64
C GLY A 85 4.74 2.80 14.03
N LYS A 86 5.94 2.42 14.43
CA LYS A 86 7.17 3.12 14.06
C LYS A 86 7.95 2.37 12.99
N MET A 87 8.35 3.11 11.94
CA MET A 87 9.15 2.60 10.83
C MET A 87 10.01 3.72 10.25
N ARG A 88 11.19 3.37 9.77
CA ARG A 88 12.02 4.23 8.93
C ARG A 88 12.57 3.44 7.77
N ILE A 89 12.43 3.98 6.56
CA ILE A 89 13.02 3.43 5.35
C ILE A 89 13.94 4.49 4.75
N VAL A 90 15.21 4.13 4.60
CA VAL A 90 16.24 4.96 3.98
C VAL A 90 16.66 4.28 2.71
N TYR A 91 16.35 4.88 1.58
CA TYR A 91 16.79 4.36 0.28
C TYR A 91 18.23 4.78 -0.01
N ASP A 92 18.93 3.91 -0.70
CA ASP A 92 20.26 4.19 -1.24
C ASP A 92 20.17 5.09 -2.48
N ASP A 93 21.26 5.75 -2.83
CA ASP A 93 21.37 6.47 -4.09
C ASP A 93 21.16 5.50 -5.29
N PRO A 94 20.52 5.94 -6.35
CA PRO A 94 20.05 7.31 -6.64
C PRO A 94 18.62 7.63 -6.15
N THR A 95 17.99 6.78 -5.33
CA THR A 95 16.59 6.98 -4.88
C THR A 95 16.52 8.04 -3.78
N PRO A 96 15.96 9.23 -4.04
CA PRO A 96 16.03 10.35 -3.11
C PRO A 96 14.95 10.32 -2.03
N ILE A 97 14.46 9.14 -1.65
CA ILE A 97 13.30 8.98 -0.78
C ILE A 97 13.72 8.67 0.66
N LEU A 98 13.00 9.26 1.61
CA LEU A 98 13.01 8.92 3.02
C LEU A 98 11.57 8.74 3.50
N ILE A 99 11.27 7.62 4.15
CA ILE A 99 9.96 7.37 4.74
C ILE A 99 10.14 7.20 6.25
N ILE A 100 9.32 7.88 7.04
CA ILE A 100 9.30 7.75 8.50
C ILE A 100 7.85 7.60 8.95
N ALA A 101 7.55 6.56 9.72
CA ALA A 101 6.32 6.42 10.50
C ALA A 101 6.67 6.69 11.98
N ASP A 102 5.95 7.61 12.62
CA ASP A 102 6.21 8.02 14.02
C ASP A 102 5.28 7.36 15.03
N GLY A 103 4.32 6.58 14.54
CA GLY A 103 3.27 5.93 15.32
C GLY A 103 1.87 6.46 15.03
N ARG A 104 1.74 7.60 14.35
CA ARG A 104 0.49 8.23 13.95
C ARG A 104 0.45 8.51 12.46
N GLU A 105 1.50 9.12 11.94
CA GLU A 105 1.63 9.57 10.58
C GLU A 105 2.82 8.92 9.89
N VAL A 106 2.73 8.78 8.59
CA VAL A 106 3.83 8.43 7.69
C VAL A 106 4.22 9.69 6.93
N TYR A 107 5.48 10.05 7.07
CA TYR A 107 6.15 11.13 6.36
C TYR A 107 6.89 10.54 5.17
N TYR A 108 6.48 10.92 3.97
CA TYR A 108 7.16 10.59 2.73
C TYR A 108 7.88 11.84 2.23
N TRP A 109 9.20 11.82 2.25
CA TRP A 109 10.05 12.93 1.86
C TRP A 109 10.81 12.62 0.58
N ASP A 110 10.57 13.39 -0.48
CA ASP A 110 11.40 13.38 -1.69
C ASP A 110 12.48 14.46 -1.56
N LYS A 111 13.74 14.04 -1.36
CA LYS A 111 14.88 14.92 -1.18
C LYS A 111 15.21 15.74 -2.44
N LYS A 112 14.89 15.18 -3.64
CA LYS A 112 15.18 15.83 -4.92
C LYS A 112 14.15 16.91 -5.23
N LEU A 113 12.88 16.62 -5.01
CA LEU A 113 11.79 17.57 -5.23
C LEU A 113 11.60 18.53 -4.05
N GLN A 114 12.17 18.23 -2.88
CA GLN A 114 11.94 18.94 -1.62
C GLN A 114 10.46 18.94 -1.23
N GLU A 115 9.78 17.83 -1.50
CA GLU A 115 8.35 17.66 -1.24
C GLU A 115 8.10 16.70 -0.10
N LEU A 116 7.24 17.09 0.82
CA LEU A 116 6.77 16.30 1.94
C LEU A 116 5.30 15.93 1.75
N SER A 117 5.01 14.63 1.78
CA SER A 117 3.65 14.12 1.89
C SER A 117 3.45 13.47 3.25
N GLN A 118 2.28 13.67 3.85
CA GLN A 118 1.89 13.10 5.13
C GLN A 118 0.57 12.36 4.97
N ILE A 119 0.48 11.17 5.53
CA ILE A 119 -0.75 10.36 5.55
C ILE A 119 -0.82 9.59 6.86
N ASN A 120 -2.02 9.25 7.32
CA ASN A 120 -2.17 8.42 8.51
C ASN A 120 -1.60 7.02 8.28
N VAL A 121 -0.97 6.44 9.31
CA VAL A 121 -0.42 5.06 9.22
C VAL A 121 -1.51 4.08 8.76
N ASP A 122 -2.73 4.21 9.26
CA ASP A 122 -3.84 3.30 8.98
C ASP A 122 -4.32 3.35 7.51
N GLU A 123 -3.96 4.40 6.78
CA GLU A 123 -4.26 4.58 5.35
C GLU A 123 -3.16 4.03 4.44
N THR A 124 -2.06 3.54 5.01
CA THR A 124 -0.93 3.02 4.26
C THR A 124 -0.92 1.49 4.24
N PRO A 125 -0.37 0.84 3.20
CA PRO A 125 -0.17 -0.61 3.22
C PRO A 125 0.73 -1.10 4.36
N ALA A 126 1.56 -0.21 4.93
CA ALA A 126 2.43 -0.52 6.06
C ALA A 126 1.65 -0.80 7.36
N TRP A 127 0.38 -0.32 7.48
CA TRP A 127 -0.44 -0.48 8.68
C TRP A 127 -0.46 -1.91 9.23
N PHE A 128 -0.50 -2.90 8.33
CA PHE A 128 -0.57 -4.30 8.73
C PHE A 128 0.64 -4.72 9.57
N LEU A 129 1.86 -4.38 9.13
CA LEU A 129 3.08 -4.73 9.85
C LEU A 129 3.33 -3.85 11.09
N LEU A 130 2.73 -2.65 11.13
CA LEU A 130 2.95 -1.65 12.18
C LEU A 130 1.93 -1.72 13.32
N ARG A 131 0.82 -2.43 13.15
CA ARG A 131 -0.24 -2.53 14.16
C ARG A 131 0.25 -3.19 15.46
N PRO A 132 -0.34 -2.84 16.61
CA PRO A 132 0.06 -3.41 17.91
C PRO A 132 -0.07 -4.92 17.97
N GLU A 133 -1.15 -5.45 17.38
CA GLU A 133 -1.45 -6.87 17.30
C GLU A 133 -1.79 -7.24 15.85
N ILE A 134 -1.05 -8.20 15.29
CA ILE A 134 -1.32 -8.75 13.97
C ILE A 134 -2.29 -9.91 14.14
N LYS A 135 -3.44 -9.82 13.44
CA LYS A 135 -4.41 -10.89 13.31
C LYS A 135 -4.55 -11.25 11.84
N LEU A 136 -4.45 -12.54 11.54
CA LEU A 136 -4.68 -13.07 10.18
C LEU A 136 -6.16 -13.41 9.96
N SER A 137 -7.05 -12.70 10.66
CA SER A 137 -8.51 -12.84 10.59
C SER A 137 -9.19 -11.54 11.00
N GLY A 138 -10.50 -11.43 10.82
CA GLY A 138 -11.32 -10.29 11.21
C GLY A 138 -11.16 -9.11 10.25
N ASP A 139 -10.23 -8.19 10.51
CA ASP A 139 -9.97 -7.02 9.65
C ASP A 139 -9.32 -7.41 8.33
N VAL A 140 -8.68 -8.57 8.27
CA VAL A 140 -8.12 -9.16 7.06
C VAL A 140 -8.77 -10.49 6.76
N THR A 141 -8.85 -10.82 5.47
CA THR A 141 -9.25 -12.12 4.97
C THR A 141 -8.05 -12.74 4.27
N VAL A 142 -7.63 -13.92 4.73
CA VAL A 142 -6.64 -14.73 4.01
C VAL A 142 -7.30 -15.28 2.76
N THR A 143 -6.81 -14.90 1.60
CA THR A 143 -7.34 -15.26 0.28
C THR A 143 -6.54 -16.36 -0.41
N GLY A 144 -5.33 -16.63 0.09
CA GLY A 144 -4.46 -17.70 -0.41
C GLY A 144 -3.46 -18.14 0.65
N PHE A 145 -3.19 -19.44 0.69
CA PHE A 145 -2.11 -20.03 1.49
C PHE A 145 -1.47 -21.14 0.66
N GLU A 146 -0.17 -21.03 0.45
CA GLU A 146 0.56 -21.95 -0.43
C GLU A 146 1.82 -22.44 0.24
N HIS A 147 2.07 -23.75 0.12
CA HIS A 147 3.32 -24.40 0.46
C HIS A 147 4.22 -24.44 -0.78
N ALA A 148 5.41 -23.86 -0.68
CA ALA A 148 6.47 -23.97 -1.67
C ALA A 148 7.70 -24.65 -1.03
N PRO A 149 8.63 -25.20 -1.79
CA PRO A 149 9.84 -25.79 -1.22
C PRO A 149 10.59 -24.78 -0.32
N GLY A 150 10.57 -25.04 1.00
CA GLY A 150 11.24 -24.22 2.02
C GLY A 150 10.57 -22.86 2.30
N ALA A 151 9.37 -22.61 1.78
CA ALA A 151 8.67 -21.34 1.96
C ALA A 151 7.16 -21.51 2.10
N LEU A 152 6.56 -20.62 2.87
CA LEU A 152 5.11 -20.47 3.01
C LEU A 152 4.70 -19.11 2.43
N ARG A 153 3.66 -19.08 1.63
CA ARG A 153 3.11 -17.86 1.04
C ARG A 153 1.70 -17.62 1.55
N ILE A 154 1.44 -16.41 2.05
CA ILE A 154 0.14 -16.00 2.55
C ILE A 154 -0.31 -14.80 1.75
N ALA A 155 -1.46 -14.88 1.10
CA ALA A 155 -2.11 -13.75 0.46
C ALA A 155 -3.31 -13.32 1.30
N MET A 156 -3.50 -12.00 1.46
CA MET A 156 -4.59 -11.45 2.25
C MET A 156 -5.03 -10.10 1.72
N THR A 157 -6.25 -9.71 2.04
CA THR A 157 -6.80 -8.39 1.75
C THR A 157 -7.59 -7.87 2.95
N GLN A 158 -7.91 -6.59 2.95
CA GLN A 158 -8.80 -6.01 3.95
C GLN A 158 -10.21 -6.57 3.77
N THR A 159 -10.81 -7.07 4.86
CA THR A 159 -12.14 -7.70 4.81
C THR A 159 -13.23 -6.71 4.38
N LYS A 160 -13.15 -5.46 4.85
CA LYS A 160 -14.15 -4.42 4.56
C LYS A 160 -13.91 -3.69 3.25
N ASN A 161 -12.65 -3.59 2.81
CA ASN A 161 -12.23 -2.81 1.64
C ASN A 161 -11.27 -3.64 0.76
N PRO A 162 -11.74 -4.75 0.16
CA PRO A 162 -10.87 -5.66 -0.59
C PRO A 162 -10.30 -5.05 -1.88
N ASP A 163 -10.93 -4.02 -2.41
CA ASP A 163 -10.54 -3.23 -3.58
C ASP A 163 -9.42 -2.22 -3.31
N GLN A 164 -9.09 -1.98 -2.02
CA GLN A 164 -7.94 -1.14 -1.65
C GLN A 164 -6.59 -1.80 -1.90
N GLY A 165 -6.60 -3.09 -2.29
CA GLY A 165 -5.41 -3.83 -2.63
C GLY A 165 -5.22 -5.10 -1.80
N SER A 166 -4.05 -5.70 -1.93
CA SER A 166 -3.71 -6.93 -1.24
C SER A 166 -2.29 -6.90 -0.68
N LEU A 167 -2.05 -7.75 0.30
CA LEU A 167 -0.74 -8.01 0.89
C LEU A 167 -0.43 -9.49 0.79
N SER A 168 0.76 -9.81 0.32
CA SER A 168 1.30 -11.17 0.38
C SER A 168 2.56 -11.20 1.21
N LEU A 169 2.71 -12.23 2.04
CA LEU A 169 3.91 -12.49 2.82
C LEU A 169 4.57 -13.76 2.32
N VAL A 170 5.89 -13.77 2.30
CA VAL A 170 6.71 -14.95 2.05
C VAL A 170 7.54 -15.21 3.30
N MET A 171 7.35 -16.37 3.90
CA MET A 171 8.07 -16.83 5.06
C MET A 171 9.02 -17.95 4.64
N SER A 172 10.27 -18.00 5.18
CA SER A 172 11.00 -19.26 5.18
C SER A 172 10.35 -20.20 6.19
N GLU A 173 10.46 -21.50 5.95
CA GLU A 173 9.81 -22.50 6.80
C GLU A 173 10.70 -22.95 7.97
N ARG A 174 12.01 -23.03 7.73
CA ARG A 174 13.01 -23.53 8.69
C ARG A 174 14.33 -22.75 8.56
N PRO A 175 14.61 -21.81 9.46
CA PRO A 175 13.71 -21.30 10.51
C PRO A 175 12.52 -20.55 9.91
N LEU A 176 11.42 -20.46 10.69
CA LEU A 176 10.28 -19.61 10.32
C LEU A 176 10.72 -18.16 10.42
N GLU A 177 10.75 -17.45 9.28
CA GLU A 177 11.23 -16.07 9.23
C GLU A 177 10.59 -15.32 8.06
N LEU A 178 10.20 -14.07 8.30
CA LEU A 178 9.70 -13.19 7.25
C LEU A 178 10.84 -12.82 6.29
N ARG A 179 10.66 -13.16 5.01
CA ARG A 179 11.66 -12.91 3.95
C ARG A 179 11.24 -11.80 3.01
N GLN A 180 9.94 -11.72 2.74
CA GLN A 180 9.46 -10.81 1.70
C GLN A 180 8.00 -10.48 1.96
N TRP A 181 7.60 -9.29 1.54
CA TRP A 181 6.19 -8.98 1.34
C TRP A 181 5.98 -8.31 0.00
N THR A 182 4.76 -8.46 -0.54
CA THR A 182 4.31 -7.76 -1.73
C THR A 182 3.01 -7.05 -1.41
N VAL A 183 2.97 -5.75 -1.64
CA VAL A 183 1.76 -4.95 -1.62
C VAL A 183 1.31 -4.75 -3.06
N ILE A 184 0.03 -5.00 -3.32
CA ILE A 184 -0.63 -4.60 -4.56
C ILE A 184 -1.61 -3.50 -4.16
N ASP A 185 -1.46 -2.30 -4.72
CA ASP A 185 -2.32 -1.16 -4.39
C ASP A 185 -3.68 -1.21 -5.12
N ALA A 186 -4.54 -0.23 -4.87
CA ALA A 186 -5.85 -0.11 -5.52
C ALA A 186 -5.75 0.07 -7.06
N GLN A 187 -4.60 0.52 -7.58
CA GLN A 187 -4.29 0.64 -8.99
C GLN A 187 -3.68 -0.63 -9.59
N GLN A 188 -3.65 -1.73 -8.82
CA GLN A 188 -3.05 -3.03 -9.19
C GLN A 188 -1.55 -2.96 -9.47
N LYS A 189 -0.84 -2.01 -8.85
CA LYS A 189 0.62 -1.89 -8.96
C LYS A 189 1.28 -2.67 -7.83
N PRO A 190 2.07 -3.72 -8.15
CA PRO A 190 2.78 -4.47 -7.14
C PRO A 190 4.07 -3.76 -6.73
N ILE A 191 4.31 -3.74 -5.42
CA ILE A 191 5.59 -3.36 -4.81
C ILE A 191 6.02 -4.52 -3.93
N THR A 192 7.13 -5.13 -4.27
CA THR A 192 7.72 -6.23 -3.52
C THR A 192 8.96 -5.74 -2.77
N VAL A 193 9.05 -6.08 -1.49
CA VAL A 193 10.19 -5.80 -0.63
C VAL A 193 10.74 -7.13 -0.13
N ALA A 194 11.96 -7.43 -0.50
CA ALA A 194 12.72 -8.59 -0.02
C ALA A 194 13.72 -8.14 1.05
N LEU A 195 13.74 -8.82 2.18
CA LEU A 195 14.67 -8.56 3.28
C LEU A 195 15.98 -9.29 3.08
N GLU A 196 17.07 -8.60 3.32
CA GLU A 196 18.44 -9.14 3.35
C GLU A 196 19.00 -8.99 4.76
N ASP A 197 19.54 -10.06 5.29
CA ASP A 197 20.16 -10.13 6.63
C ASP A 197 19.30 -9.47 7.73
N PRO A 198 18.03 -9.91 7.93
CA PRO A 198 17.16 -9.31 8.92
C PRO A 198 17.63 -9.58 10.35
N HIS A 199 17.76 -8.52 11.14
CA HIS A 199 18.09 -8.58 12.57
C HIS A 199 16.84 -8.24 13.37
N PHE A 200 16.15 -9.27 13.83
CA PHE A 200 15.00 -9.16 14.73
C PHE A 200 15.46 -8.95 16.17
N GLY A 201 14.71 -8.16 16.94
CA GLY A 201 15.09 -7.84 18.32
C GLY A 201 16.21 -6.80 18.45
N ALA A 202 16.60 -6.13 17.37
CA ALA A 202 17.64 -5.11 17.38
C ALA A 202 17.31 -3.95 18.33
N GLN A 203 18.33 -3.45 19.06
CA GLN A 203 18.18 -2.22 19.83
C GLN A 203 18.27 -1.02 18.90
N LEU A 204 17.15 -0.31 18.73
CA LEU A 204 17.04 0.82 17.84
C LEU A 204 17.03 2.14 18.60
N ASN A 205 17.74 3.15 18.08
CA ASN A 205 17.69 4.50 18.64
C ASN A 205 16.28 5.09 18.38
N PRO A 206 15.55 5.53 19.43
CA PRO A 206 14.22 6.12 19.27
C PRO A 206 14.16 7.33 18.33
N ASN A 207 15.27 8.08 18.20
CA ASN A 207 15.35 9.24 17.32
C ASN A 207 15.28 8.88 15.82
N LEU A 208 15.45 7.61 15.46
CA LEU A 208 15.25 7.15 14.07
C LEU A 208 13.84 7.42 13.56
N PHE A 209 12.87 7.45 14.45
CA PHE A 209 11.44 7.54 14.13
C PHE A 209 10.85 8.93 14.34
N ILE A 210 11.70 9.93 14.57
CA ILE A 210 11.29 11.32 14.70
C ILE A 210 11.47 12.01 13.34
N TRP A 211 10.38 12.59 12.82
CA TRP A 211 10.48 13.47 11.68
C TRP A 211 11.07 14.81 12.14
N THR A 212 12.18 15.18 11.57
CA THR A 212 12.76 16.53 11.71
C THR A 212 12.80 17.18 10.35
N GLU A 213 12.27 18.39 10.25
CA GLU A 213 12.27 19.15 9.01
C GLU A 213 13.70 19.24 8.46
N GLN A 214 13.92 18.66 7.28
CA GLN A 214 15.20 18.68 6.59
C GLN A 214 15.39 20.07 5.97
N ARG A 215 15.82 21.05 6.77
CA ARG A 215 16.21 22.33 6.21
C ARG A 215 17.40 22.11 5.29
N SER A 216 17.22 22.40 4.00
CA SER A 216 18.32 22.45 3.05
C SER A 216 19.30 23.53 3.52
N THR A 217 20.48 23.12 3.93
CA THR A 217 21.63 24.01 4.12
C THR A 217 22.23 24.42 2.77
N SER A 218 21.38 24.75 1.78
CA SER A 218 21.86 25.30 0.52
C SER A 218 21.92 26.83 0.64
N GLY A 219 23.10 27.34 0.83
CA GLY A 219 23.45 28.70 0.40
C GLY A 219 23.42 29.80 1.44
N ARG A 220 24.44 29.82 2.30
CA ARG A 220 25.10 31.06 2.65
C ARG A 220 26.59 30.95 2.29
N GLY A 221 26.86 31.05 1.00
CA GLY A 221 28.16 31.41 0.48
C GLY A 221 28.03 32.83 -0.05
N LYS A 222 28.64 33.77 0.66
CA LYS A 222 28.89 35.12 0.16
C LYS A 222 29.92 35.06 -0.95
#